data_aa71b30e3c91d8d374dfcc055a36fa09
#
_entry.id   aa71b30e3c91d8d374dfcc055a36fa09
#
_cell.length_a   1.000
_cell.length_b   1.000
_cell.length_c   1.000
_cell.angle_alpha   90.00
_cell.angle_beta   90.00
_cell.angle_gamma   90.00
#
_symmetry.space_group_name_H-M   'P 1'
#
loop_
_entity.id
_entity.type
_entity.pdbx_description
1 polymer ?
#
loop_
_entity_poly.entity_id
_entity_poly.type
_entity_poly.pdbx_seq_one_letter_code
_entity_poly.pdbx_strand_id
1 'polypeptide(L)'
;MSKTPKQIDHVAILPETVPFVGPEAQERTLGXIFAARIGANENVFGPSPKAIXAIXXAANDVWMYAXPEALDLREALAEHHGVGVENIVIGGGIDNLLDCATRLYVEPGVNVVTSAGAYPTFNFHVSASGGNLELVPFVNDCEDPDRLLERAREVSAKLLYISNPDNPMGTCWDSEAMERMISSIPDGCMMLLDEAYIDTAPAGTASPIDITNDQILRFRTFSKAYGMAGSRVGYCIGEAGIIRGFEKVRNHFGMNRVALDGALAALKDQDYLAEVIGKIADAREKISAIAEKHGFKPIPSATNFVAIDCGRDSAYALALMKGLAERGVFIRMPGAEPLSRCIRISAGTAQDLQIFDDALGEIIAEIG
;
A
#
# COMPACT_ATOMS: atom_id res chain seq x y z
N MET A 1 -34.24 26.36 10.32
CA MET A 1 -33.50 25.76 9.20
C MET A 1 -32.00 26.08 9.35
N SER A 2 -31.12 25.10 9.15
CA SER A 2 -29.68 25.34 9.26
C SER A 2 -29.23 26.34 8.18
N LYS A 3 -28.33 27.26 8.57
CA LYS A 3 -27.72 28.23 7.65
C LYS A 3 -26.53 27.62 6.92
N THR A 4 -26.08 26.43 7.36
CA THR A 4 -24.94 25.72 6.77
C THR A 4 -25.44 24.86 5.62
N PRO A 5 -24.76 24.88 4.45
CA PRO A 5 -25.12 23.97 3.36
C PRO A 5 -24.94 22.50 3.81
N LYS A 6 -25.81 21.63 3.35
CA LYS A 6 -25.71 20.20 3.64
C LYS A 6 -24.57 19.60 2.81
N GLN A 7 -23.90 18.62 3.41
CA GLN A 7 -23.01 17.74 2.65
C GLN A 7 -23.84 16.98 1.60
N ILE A 8 -23.21 16.59 0.51
CA ILE A 8 -23.87 15.78 -0.52
C ILE A 8 -24.21 14.40 0.06
N ASP A 9 -25.32 13.81 -0.41
CA ASP A 9 -25.93 12.66 0.25
C ASP A 9 -24.98 11.48 0.46
N HIS A 10 -24.24 11.09 -0.56
CA HIS A 10 -23.33 9.94 -0.46
C HIS A 10 -22.11 10.19 0.43
N VAL A 11 -21.79 11.45 0.73
CA VAL A 11 -20.72 11.79 1.68
C VAL A 11 -21.27 11.89 3.10
N ALA A 12 -22.49 12.43 3.25
CA ALA A 12 -23.10 12.64 4.58
C ALA A 12 -23.28 11.35 5.37
N ILE A 13 -23.36 10.20 4.70
CA ILE A 13 -23.56 8.89 5.35
C ILE A 13 -22.24 8.22 5.75
N LEU A 14 -21.10 8.77 5.33
CA LEU A 14 -19.80 8.15 5.63
C LEU A 14 -19.41 8.39 7.09
N PRO A 15 -18.66 7.47 7.70
CA PRO A 15 -18.21 7.66 9.08
C PRO A 15 -17.22 8.81 9.20
N GLU A 16 -17.36 9.60 10.26
CA GLU A 16 -16.48 10.74 10.57
C GLU A 16 -15.25 10.30 11.37
N THR A 17 -14.76 9.09 11.12
CA THR A 17 -13.63 8.53 11.86
C THR A 17 -12.41 8.36 10.98
N VAL A 18 -11.23 8.54 11.57
CA VAL A 18 -9.97 8.26 10.90
C VAL A 18 -9.83 6.73 10.80
N PRO A 19 -9.71 6.18 9.59
CA PRO A 19 -9.67 4.70 9.45
C PRO A 19 -8.40 4.06 9.99
N PHE A 20 -7.32 4.84 10.12
CA PHE A 20 -6.04 4.34 10.61
C PHE A 20 -5.59 5.14 11.83
N VAL A 21 -5.60 4.49 12.98
CA VAL A 21 -5.05 5.09 14.21
C VAL A 21 -3.54 4.87 14.18
N GLY A 22 -2.78 5.96 14.13
CA GLY A 22 -1.32 5.90 14.09
C GLY A 22 -0.71 5.49 15.43
N PRO A 23 0.56 5.06 15.42
CA PRO A 23 1.21 4.69 16.68
C PRO A 23 1.26 5.85 17.68
N GLU A 24 1.44 7.09 17.22
CA GLU A 24 1.49 8.26 18.11
C GLU A 24 0.18 8.47 18.89
N ALA A 25 -0.96 8.18 18.27
CA ALA A 25 -2.25 8.27 18.95
C ALA A 25 -2.39 7.18 20.01
N GLN A 26 -1.92 5.98 19.70
CA GLN A 26 -1.93 4.87 20.66
C GLN A 26 -0.96 5.15 21.81
N GLU A 27 0.23 5.67 21.51
CA GLU A 27 1.21 6.05 22.54
C GLU A 27 0.63 7.07 23.51
N ARG A 28 -0.09 8.06 23.00
CA ARG A 28 -0.76 9.06 23.87
C ARG A 28 -1.82 8.40 24.76
N THR A 29 -2.56 7.45 24.22
CA THR A 29 -3.60 6.73 24.99
C THR A 29 -3.00 5.82 26.04
N LEU A 30 -1.91 5.10 25.71
CA LEU A 30 -1.25 4.13 26.59
C LEU A 30 -0.32 4.83 27.60
N GLY A 31 0.10 6.05 27.28
CA GLY A 31 1.13 6.72 28.08
C GLY A 31 2.54 6.10 27.87
N UNK A 32 2.84 5.27 26.66
CA UNK A 32 4.04 4.69 26.47
C UNK A 32 4.45 4.94 25.14
N ILE A 33 5.71 5.00 25.01
CA ILE A 33 6.31 5.05 23.68
C ILE A 33 6.63 3.63 23.24
N PHE A 34 6.26 3.28 22.01
CA PHE A 34 6.53 1.95 21.49
C PHE A 34 8.05 1.73 21.33
N ALA A 35 8.55 0.63 21.91
CA ALA A 35 9.94 0.21 21.76
C ALA A 35 10.19 -0.43 20.38
N ALA A 36 9.14 -1.02 19.77
CA ALA A 36 9.21 -1.57 18.42
C ALA A 36 7.96 -1.11 17.63
N ARG A 37 8.16 -0.35 16.55
CA ARG A 37 7.08 0.17 15.71
C ARG A 37 7.06 -0.60 14.39
N ILE A 38 6.48 -1.78 14.40
CA ILE A 38 6.50 -2.74 13.28
C ILE A 38 5.07 -3.08 12.80
N GLY A 39 4.20 -2.07 12.74
CA GLY A 39 2.80 -2.29 12.34
C GLY A 39 2.32 -1.51 11.13
N ALA A 40 3.06 -0.49 10.67
CA ALA A 40 2.56 0.41 9.62
C ALA A 40 3.18 0.14 8.24
N ASN A 41 3.91 -0.96 8.09
CA ASN A 41 4.57 -1.33 6.83
C ASN A 41 5.54 -0.24 6.35
N GLU A 42 6.13 0.47 7.31
CA GLU A 42 7.23 1.39 7.07
C GLU A 42 8.52 0.59 6.92
N ASN A 43 9.55 1.24 6.40
CA ASN A 43 10.86 0.62 6.24
C ASN A 43 11.81 1.22 7.28
N VAL A 44 12.05 0.47 8.35
CA VAL A 44 12.86 0.93 9.48
C VAL A 44 14.35 1.13 9.11
N PHE A 45 14.79 0.56 7.97
CA PHE A 45 16.16 0.73 7.52
C PHE A 45 16.40 2.12 6.90
N GLY A 46 15.31 2.85 6.61
CA GLY A 46 15.34 4.24 6.18
C GLY A 46 15.67 4.46 4.72
N PRO A 47 15.66 5.71 4.28
CA PRO A 47 15.98 6.04 2.89
C PRO A 47 17.48 6.06 2.64
N SER A 48 17.86 6.00 1.36
CA SER A 48 19.26 6.12 0.92
C SER A 48 19.93 7.35 1.52
N PRO A 49 21.18 7.23 1.98
CA PRO A 49 21.94 8.42 2.38
C PRO A 49 22.02 9.49 1.29
N LYS A 50 22.00 9.10 0.02
CA LYS A 50 21.96 10.07 -1.11
C LYS A 50 20.61 10.79 -1.14
N ALA A 51 19.54 10.11 -0.83
CA ALA A 51 18.21 10.73 -0.71
C ALA A 51 18.19 11.72 0.45
N ILE A 52 18.70 11.33 1.57
CA ILE A 52 18.84 12.24 2.72
C ILE A 52 19.65 13.50 2.35
N UNK A 53 20.57 13.37 1.61
CA UNK A 53 21.36 14.33 1.22
C UNK A 53 20.67 15.25 0.44
N ALA A 54 19.97 14.78 -0.58
CA ALA A 54 19.19 15.59 -1.51
C ALA A 54 18.08 16.35 -0.77
N ILE A 55 17.39 15.71 0.11
CA ILE A 55 16.40 16.33 0.99
C ILE A 55 16.97 17.54 1.72
N UNK A 56 18.14 17.36 2.26
CA UNK A 56 18.78 18.21 2.93
C UNK A 56 19.15 19.31 2.18
N UNK A 57 19.39 19.25 0.89
CA UNK A 57 19.73 20.15 0.04
C UNK A 57 18.62 20.94 -0.28
N ALA A 58 17.54 20.37 -0.76
CA ALA A 58 16.30 20.95 -1.21
C ALA A 58 15.57 21.79 -0.14
N ALA A 59 15.83 21.50 1.12
CA ALA A 59 15.18 22.23 2.23
C ALA A 59 15.46 23.74 2.20
N ASN A 60 16.57 24.17 1.64
CA ASN A 60 16.89 25.58 1.52
C ASN A 60 16.00 26.30 0.51
N ASP A 61 15.36 25.56 -0.37
CA ASP A 61 14.57 26.08 -1.48
C ASP A 61 13.06 25.86 -1.30
N VAL A 62 12.62 25.49 -0.08
CA VAL A 62 11.17 25.22 0.18
C VAL A 62 10.30 26.48 0.03
N TRP A 63 10.89 27.66 -0.05
CA TRP A 63 10.15 28.89 -0.34
C TRP A 63 9.60 28.93 -1.77
N MET A 64 10.13 28.07 -2.66
CA MET A 64 9.67 27.95 -4.05
C MET A 64 8.82 26.70 -4.23
N TYR A 65 7.75 26.81 -5.02
CA TYR A 65 7.01 25.63 -5.45
C TYR A 65 7.92 24.69 -6.24
N ALA A 66 7.63 23.42 -6.16
CA ALA A 66 8.21 22.46 -7.10
C ALA A 66 7.51 22.55 -8.48
N UNK A 67 7.97 22.06 -9.54
CA UNK A 67 7.56 21.98 -10.62
C UNK A 67 6.46 21.25 -10.58
N PRO A 68 5.35 21.77 -11.17
CA PRO A 68 4.12 20.99 -11.15
C PRO A 68 4.17 19.70 -11.96
N GLU A 69 4.98 19.65 -13.00
CA GLU A 69 5.12 18.47 -13.86
C GLU A 69 6.01 17.40 -13.24
N ALA A 70 6.81 17.73 -12.23
CA ALA A 70 7.81 16.83 -11.62
C ALA A 70 8.69 16.17 -12.70
N LEU A 71 9.13 16.95 -13.69
CA LEU A 71 9.72 16.43 -14.92
C LEU A 71 10.97 15.59 -14.67
N ASP A 72 11.90 16.06 -13.82
CA ASP A 72 13.17 15.35 -13.59
C ASP A 72 12.92 13.93 -13.04
N LEU A 73 11.97 13.79 -12.12
CA LEU A 73 11.63 12.48 -11.56
C LEU A 73 10.89 11.62 -12.58
N ARG A 74 9.99 12.22 -13.38
CA ARG A 74 9.27 11.48 -14.43
C ARG A 74 10.24 10.95 -15.50
N GLU A 75 11.22 11.77 -15.91
CA GLU A 75 12.24 11.35 -16.89
C GLU A 75 13.08 10.18 -16.34
N ALA A 76 13.51 10.29 -15.09
CA ALA A 76 14.29 9.23 -14.45
C ALA A 76 13.49 7.93 -14.32
N LEU A 77 12.20 8.03 -13.96
CA LEU A 77 11.31 6.85 -13.88
C LEU A 77 11.04 6.27 -15.27
N ALA A 78 10.86 7.11 -16.28
CA ALA A 78 10.65 6.66 -17.66
C ALA A 78 11.86 5.86 -18.16
N GLU A 79 13.07 6.37 -17.90
CA GLU A 79 14.31 5.66 -18.20
C GLU A 79 14.40 4.34 -17.43
N HIS A 80 14.11 4.37 -16.13
CA HIS A 80 14.15 3.19 -15.24
C HIS A 80 13.22 2.07 -15.72
N HIS A 81 12.03 2.43 -16.21
CA HIS A 81 11.02 1.46 -16.62
C HIS A 81 11.00 1.19 -18.13
N GLY A 82 11.80 1.92 -18.92
CA GLY A 82 11.82 1.76 -20.37
C GLY A 82 10.54 2.22 -21.05
N VAL A 83 9.92 3.30 -20.55
CA VAL A 83 8.67 3.86 -21.10
C VAL A 83 8.87 5.34 -21.43
N GLY A 84 7.85 5.97 -22.02
CA GLY A 84 7.89 7.41 -22.27
C GLY A 84 7.57 8.24 -21.05
N VAL A 85 8.07 9.47 -20.99
CA VAL A 85 7.75 10.39 -19.90
C VAL A 85 6.23 10.67 -19.82
N GLU A 86 5.56 10.63 -20.97
CA GLU A 86 4.11 10.82 -21.08
C GLU A 86 3.30 9.67 -20.49
N ASN A 87 3.96 8.54 -20.19
CA ASN A 87 3.32 7.36 -19.59
C ASN A 87 3.34 7.39 -18.06
N ILE A 88 3.88 8.46 -17.44
CA ILE A 88 4.06 8.52 -15.97
C ILE A 88 3.44 9.80 -15.41
N VAL A 89 2.70 9.66 -14.30
CA VAL A 89 2.25 10.78 -13.47
C VAL A 89 2.73 10.55 -12.03
N ILE A 90 3.16 11.64 -11.38
CA ILE A 90 3.63 11.62 -9.97
C ILE A 90 2.50 12.16 -9.09
N GLY A 91 2.37 11.59 -7.91
CA GLY A 91 1.38 12.07 -6.93
C GLY A 91 1.84 11.89 -5.49
N GLY A 92 1.05 12.39 -4.58
CA GLY A 92 1.30 12.37 -3.13
C GLY A 92 1.13 10.98 -2.51
N GLY A 93 1.86 10.01 -3.02
CA GLY A 93 1.71 8.60 -2.69
C GLY A 93 0.64 7.95 -3.56
N ILE A 94 0.55 6.61 -3.48
CA ILE A 94 -0.46 5.85 -4.23
C ILE A 94 -1.88 6.30 -3.85
N ASP A 95 -2.13 6.60 -2.56
CA ASP A 95 -3.46 7.03 -2.10
C ASP A 95 -3.99 8.23 -2.89
N ASN A 96 -3.15 9.24 -3.10
CA ASN A 96 -3.53 10.42 -3.87
C ASN A 96 -3.83 10.05 -5.33
N LEU A 97 -3.05 9.16 -5.91
CA LEU A 97 -3.26 8.72 -7.29
C LEU A 97 -4.52 7.85 -7.43
N LEU A 98 -4.82 7.02 -6.43
CA LEU A 98 -6.07 6.25 -6.40
C LEU A 98 -7.28 7.18 -6.27
N ASP A 99 -7.18 8.24 -5.44
CA ASP A 99 -8.21 9.28 -5.37
C ASP A 99 -8.44 9.90 -6.75
N CYS A 100 -7.34 10.30 -7.43
CA CYS A 100 -7.45 10.86 -8.78
C CYS A 100 -8.12 9.87 -9.74
N ALA A 101 -7.76 8.60 -9.70
CA ALA A 101 -8.36 7.58 -10.56
C ALA A 101 -9.86 7.43 -10.28
N THR A 102 -10.27 7.42 -9.01
CA THR A 102 -11.70 7.36 -8.69
C THR A 102 -12.43 8.61 -9.20
N ARG A 103 -11.84 9.79 -9.04
CA ARG A 103 -12.45 11.04 -9.53
C ARG A 103 -12.56 11.10 -11.07
N LEU A 104 -11.70 10.33 -11.77
CA LEU A 104 -11.79 10.24 -13.23
C LEU A 104 -12.89 9.29 -13.71
N TYR A 105 -13.17 8.23 -12.97
CA TYR A 105 -13.98 7.12 -13.48
C TYR A 105 -15.21 6.79 -12.65
N VAL A 106 -15.34 7.32 -11.43
CA VAL A 106 -16.45 6.94 -10.54
C VAL A 106 -17.37 8.13 -10.30
N GLU A 107 -18.67 7.89 -10.50
CA GLU A 107 -19.76 8.79 -10.13
C GLU A 107 -20.82 7.95 -9.39
N PRO A 108 -21.79 8.57 -8.75
CA PRO A 108 -22.81 7.81 -8.02
C PRO A 108 -23.46 6.71 -8.86
N GLY A 109 -23.45 5.48 -8.30
CA GLY A 109 -24.04 4.31 -8.94
C GLY A 109 -23.08 3.47 -9.79
N VAL A 110 -21.85 3.94 -10.01
CA VAL A 110 -20.84 3.17 -10.76
C VAL A 110 -20.34 1.99 -9.91
N ASN A 111 -20.28 0.80 -10.49
CA ASN A 111 -19.77 -0.40 -9.81
C ASN A 111 -18.26 -0.49 -9.90
N VAL A 112 -17.63 -0.78 -8.75
CA VAL A 112 -16.18 -0.93 -8.59
C VAL A 112 -15.92 -2.24 -7.85
N VAL A 113 -15.09 -3.11 -8.43
CA VAL A 113 -14.79 -4.43 -7.86
C VAL A 113 -13.43 -4.42 -7.17
N THR A 114 -13.36 -5.00 -5.98
CA THR A 114 -12.11 -5.25 -5.26
C THR A 114 -12.31 -6.41 -4.28
N SER A 115 -11.24 -6.81 -3.61
CA SER A 115 -11.31 -7.93 -2.65
C SER A 115 -11.77 -7.47 -1.26
N ALA A 116 -12.55 -8.31 -0.60
CA ALA A 116 -13.02 -8.06 0.77
C ALA A 116 -11.84 -8.14 1.75
N GLY A 117 -11.43 -7.01 2.28
CA GLY A 117 -10.29 -6.94 3.20
C GLY A 117 -8.99 -6.44 2.56
N ALA A 118 -9.00 -6.16 1.26
CA ALA A 118 -7.87 -5.52 0.58
C ALA A 118 -7.67 -4.09 1.11
N TYR A 119 -6.65 -3.41 0.61
CA TYR A 119 -6.24 -2.08 1.09
C TYR A 119 -7.42 -1.12 1.18
N PRO A 120 -7.79 -0.68 2.40
CA PRO A 120 -9.09 -0.03 2.59
C PRO A 120 -9.18 1.42 2.12
N THR A 121 -8.06 2.12 1.92
CA THR A 121 -8.10 3.53 1.51
C THR A 121 -8.77 3.69 0.14
N PHE A 122 -8.52 2.74 -0.77
CA PHE A 122 -9.19 2.73 -2.07
C PHE A 122 -10.73 2.73 -1.88
N ASN A 123 -11.21 1.89 -0.96
CA ASN A 123 -12.65 1.78 -0.69
C ASN A 123 -13.23 3.12 -0.22
N PHE A 124 -12.47 3.89 0.60
CA PHE A 124 -12.89 5.22 1.03
C PHE A 124 -13.04 6.17 -0.16
N HIS A 125 -12.09 6.14 -1.10
CA HIS A 125 -12.17 7.01 -2.28
C HIS A 125 -13.39 6.67 -3.14
N VAL A 126 -13.64 5.37 -3.35
CA VAL A 126 -14.82 4.92 -4.13
C VAL A 126 -16.11 5.39 -3.44
N SER A 127 -16.22 5.17 -2.13
CA SER A 127 -17.41 5.56 -1.36
C SER A 127 -17.61 7.07 -1.37
N ALA A 128 -16.52 7.84 -1.24
CA ALA A 128 -16.57 9.30 -1.26
C ALA A 128 -17.01 9.84 -2.63
N SER A 129 -16.82 9.06 -3.70
CA SER A 129 -17.26 9.41 -5.05
C SER A 129 -18.67 8.87 -5.36
N GLY A 130 -19.30 8.16 -4.42
CA GLY A 130 -20.64 7.60 -4.57
C GLY A 130 -20.69 6.28 -5.33
N GLY A 131 -19.55 5.64 -5.54
CA GLY A 131 -19.47 4.35 -6.23
C GLY A 131 -19.97 3.20 -5.37
N ASN A 132 -20.42 2.14 -6.02
CA ASN A 132 -20.85 0.89 -5.37
C ASN A 132 -19.67 -0.07 -5.30
N LEU A 133 -19.26 -0.44 -4.08
CA LEU A 133 -18.19 -1.43 -3.87
C LEU A 133 -18.76 -2.84 -3.97
N GLU A 134 -18.18 -3.63 -4.86
CA GLU A 134 -18.50 -5.04 -5.05
C GLU A 134 -17.31 -5.84 -4.55
N LEU A 135 -17.47 -6.48 -3.40
CA LEU A 135 -16.37 -7.10 -2.66
C LEU A 135 -16.31 -8.60 -2.92
N VAL A 136 -15.16 -9.08 -3.35
CA VAL A 136 -14.89 -10.50 -3.66
C VAL A 136 -14.05 -11.09 -2.52
N PRO A 137 -14.47 -12.22 -1.91
CA PRO A 137 -13.68 -12.81 -0.84
C PRO A 137 -12.27 -13.26 -1.30
N PHE A 138 -11.30 -13.15 -0.41
CA PHE A 138 -9.99 -13.80 -0.57
C PHE A 138 -10.20 -15.33 -0.61
N VAL A 139 -9.34 -16.02 -1.35
CA VAL A 139 -9.34 -17.47 -1.42
C VAL A 139 -7.95 -17.98 -1.03
N ASN A 140 -7.87 -18.81 -0.01
CA ASN A 140 -6.59 -19.32 0.52
C ASN A 140 -5.60 -18.18 0.84
N ASP A 141 -6.11 -17.12 1.44
CA ASP A 141 -5.33 -15.94 1.85
C ASP A 141 -4.77 -15.11 0.68
N CYS A 142 -5.27 -15.34 -0.54
CA CYS A 142 -4.88 -14.57 -1.74
C CYS A 142 -6.08 -13.84 -2.32
N GLU A 143 -5.85 -12.66 -2.90
CA GLU A 143 -6.84 -12.07 -3.80
C GLU A 143 -6.99 -13.03 -4.99
N ASP A 144 -8.20 -13.20 -5.51
CA ASP A 144 -8.48 -14.20 -6.55
C ASP A 144 -8.75 -13.50 -7.90
N PRO A 145 -7.77 -13.50 -8.81
CA PRO A 145 -7.93 -12.83 -10.12
C PRO A 145 -9.14 -13.30 -10.91
N ASP A 146 -9.42 -14.61 -10.93
CA ASP A 146 -10.53 -15.14 -11.73
C ASP A 146 -11.89 -14.69 -11.18
N ARG A 147 -12.05 -14.75 -9.87
CA ARG A 147 -13.31 -14.27 -9.23
C ARG A 147 -13.49 -12.77 -9.36
N LEU A 148 -12.39 -12.00 -9.27
CA LEU A 148 -12.44 -10.56 -9.47
C LEU A 148 -12.91 -10.24 -10.90
N LEU A 149 -12.35 -10.91 -11.91
CA LEU A 149 -12.75 -10.73 -13.31
C LEU A 149 -14.20 -11.17 -13.54
N GLU A 150 -14.61 -12.30 -12.95
CA GLU A 150 -15.98 -12.79 -13.06
C GLU A 150 -16.96 -11.75 -12.49
N ARG A 151 -16.67 -11.25 -11.28
CA ARG A 151 -17.53 -10.24 -10.65
C ARG A 151 -17.56 -8.94 -11.47
N ALA A 152 -16.41 -8.54 -12.01
CA ALA A 152 -16.36 -7.33 -12.86
C ALA A 152 -17.27 -7.45 -14.07
N ARG A 153 -17.33 -8.63 -14.69
CA ARG A 153 -18.25 -8.89 -15.83
C ARG A 153 -19.71 -8.86 -15.38
N GLU A 154 -20.03 -9.55 -14.28
CA GLU A 154 -21.40 -9.66 -13.77
C GLU A 154 -22.03 -8.30 -13.47
N VAL A 155 -21.26 -7.37 -12.91
CA VAL A 155 -21.78 -6.07 -12.49
C VAL A 155 -21.44 -4.95 -13.46
N SER A 156 -20.82 -5.27 -14.60
CA SER A 156 -20.33 -4.27 -15.55
C SER A 156 -19.49 -3.21 -14.85
N ALA A 157 -18.49 -3.66 -14.09
CA ALA A 157 -17.66 -2.77 -13.29
C ALA A 157 -16.86 -1.82 -14.18
N LYS A 158 -16.74 -0.57 -13.75
CA LYS A 158 -15.92 0.42 -14.45
C LYS A 158 -14.47 0.40 -13.96
N LEU A 159 -14.26 0.04 -12.69
CA LEU A 159 -12.94 -0.14 -12.12
C LEU A 159 -12.84 -1.51 -11.44
N LEU A 160 -11.65 -2.09 -11.51
CA LEU A 160 -11.28 -3.33 -10.85
C LEU A 160 -9.94 -3.09 -10.17
N TYR A 161 -9.88 -3.21 -8.83
CA TYR A 161 -8.64 -2.99 -8.07
C TYR A 161 -8.11 -4.32 -7.55
N ILE A 162 -6.81 -4.53 -7.73
CA ILE A 162 -6.08 -5.65 -7.14
C ILE A 162 -4.67 -5.18 -6.76
N SER A 163 -4.14 -5.69 -5.67
CA SER A 163 -2.75 -5.43 -5.29
C SER A 163 -1.89 -6.69 -5.48
N ASN A 164 -0.72 -6.52 -6.09
CA ASN A 164 0.22 -7.62 -6.30
C ASN A 164 1.66 -7.15 -6.15
N PRO A 165 2.35 -7.49 -5.06
CA PRO A 165 1.90 -8.28 -3.89
C PRO A 165 0.81 -7.60 -3.07
N ASP A 166 0.05 -8.42 -2.34
CA ASP A 166 -1.14 -8.01 -1.64
C ASP A 166 -0.85 -7.40 -0.25
N ASN A 167 -1.70 -6.49 0.16
CA ASN A 167 -1.86 -6.02 1.53
C ASN A 167 -3.33 -6.23 1.90
N PRO A 168 -3.69 -7.09 2.89
CA PRO A 168 -2.90 -7.28 4.12
C PRO A 168 -2.16 -8.62 4.28
N MET A 169 -2.26 -9.55 3.35
CA MET A 169 -1.76 -10.90 3.58
C MET A 169 -0.31 -11.12 3.09
N GLY A 170 0.19 -10.26 2.20
CA GLY A 170 1.56 -10.36 1.69
C GLY A 170 1.74 -11.36 0.56
N THR A 171 0.68 -12.02 0.14
CA THR A 171 0.71 -13.03 -0.93
C THR A 171 0.91 -12.38 -2.30
N CYS A 172 1.31 -13.16 -3.30
CA CYS A 172 1.49 -12.63 -4.65
C CYS A 172 1.22 -13.68 -5.70
N TRP A 173 0.86 -13.22 -6.86
CA TRP A 173 0.75 -14.00 -8.09
C TRP A 173 1.98 -13.73 -8.95
N ASP A 174 2.40 -14.71 -9.74
CA ASP A 174 3.52 -14.54 -10.65
C ASP A 174 3.11 -13.74 -11.90
N SER A 175 4.12 -13.36 -12.69
CA SER A 175 3.93 -12.58 -13.92
C SER A 175 2.92 -13.22 -14.86
N GLU A 176 2.99 -14.56 -15.05
CA GLU A 176 2.11 -15.27 -15.98
C GLU A 176 0.65 -15.16 -15.53
N ALA A 177 0.37 -15.34 -14.24
CA ALA A 177 -0.99 -15.19 -13.72
C ALA A 177 -1.50 -13.76 -13.91
N MET A 178 -0.64 -12.77 -13.68
CA MET A 178 -1.03 -11.36 -13.86
C MET A 178 -1.24 -11.03 -15.34
N GLU A 179 -0.43 -11.56 -16.24
CA GLU A 179 -0.62 -11.37 -17.68
C GLU A 179 -1.95 -11.97 -18.15
N ARG A 180 -2.30 -13.18 -17.65
CA ARG A 180 -3.62 -13.78 -17.95
C ARG A 180 -4.75 -12.87 -17.45
N MET A 181 -4.62 -12.34 -16.24
CA MET A 181 -5.63 -11.44 -15.69
C MET A 181 -5.77 -10.17 -16.55
N ILE A 182 -4.64 -9.52 -16.86
CA ILE A 182 -4.61 -8.29 -17.65
C ILE A 182 -5.26 -8.49 -19.02
N SER A 183 -4.95 -9.62 -19.68
CA SER A 183 -5.51 -9.92 -21.00
C SER A 183 -7.00 -10.28 -20.96
N SER A 184 -7.57 -10.45 -19.77
CA SER A 184 -8.97 -10.85 -19.57
C SER A 184 -9.84 -9.74 -18.99
N ILE A 185 -9.31 -8.52 -18.87
CA ILE A 185 -10.08 -7.36 -18.35
C ILE A 185 -11.32 -7.15 -19.25
N PRO A 186 -12.53 -7.05 -18.67
CA PRO A 186 -13.72 -6.84 -19.49
C PRO A 186 -13.71 -5.50 -20.23
N ASP A 187 -14.35 -5.46 -21.40
CA ASP A 187 -14.51 -4.20 -22.12
C ASP A 187 -15.21 -3.16 -21.25
N GLY A 188 -14.70 -1.94 -21.25
CA GLY A 188 -15.25 -0.84 -20.46
C GLY A 188 -14.79 -0.81 -19.01
N CYS A 189 -13.94 -1.75 -18.61
CA CYS A 189 -13.37 -1.81 -17.27
C CYS A 189 -11.88 -1.42 -17.30
N MET A 190 -11.45 -0.65 -16.29
CA MET A 190 -10.04 -0.28 -16.09
C MET A 190 -9.52 -1.03 -14.86
N MET A 191 -8.39 -1.74 -15.00
CA MET A 191 -7.72 -2.38 -13.87
C MET A 191 -6.78 -1.37 -13.20
N LEU A 192 -6.91 -1.22 -11.88
CA LEU A 192 -5.96 -0.50 -11.04
C LEU A 192 -5.08 -1.54 -10.35
N LEU A 193 -3.86 -1.73 -10.85
CA LEU A 193 -2.92 -2.71 -10.31
C LEU A 193 -1.99 -2.01 -9.32
N ASP A 194 -2.18 -2.29 -8.05
CA ASP A 194 -1.39 -1.69 -6.98
C ASP A 194 -0.14 -2.54 -6.75
N GLU A 195 1.00 -1.99 -7.15
CA GLU A 195 2.31 -2.62 -7.06
C GLU A 195 3.16 -1.98 -5.94
N ALA A 196 2.52 -1.56 -4.83
CA ALA A 196 3.23 -0.88 -3.73
C ALA A 196 4.41 -1.70 -3.19
N TYR A 197 4.34 -3.03 -3.27
CA TYR A 197 5.34 -3.93 -2.71
C TYR A 197 6.15 -4.67 -3.79
N ILE A 198 6.04 -4.24 -5.05
CA ILE A 198 6.69 -4.99 -6.14
C ILE A 198 8.21 -5.03 -6.00
N ASP A 199 8.80 -3.97 -5.42
CA ASP A 199 10.26 -3.90 -5.25
C ASP A 199 10.79 -4.94 -4.24
N THR A 200 9.93 -5.44 -3.33
CA THR A 200 10.33 -6.45 -2.34
C THR A 200 9.94 -7.87 -2.76
N ALA A 201 9.25 -7.99 -3.89
CA ALA A 201 8.73 -9.28 -4.37
C ALA A 201 9.83 -10.12 -5.03
N PRO A 202 9.65 -11.44 -5.06
CA PRO A 202 10.59 -12.31 -5.79
C PRO A 202 10.66 -11.96 -7.27
N ALA A 203 11.78 -12.28 -7.89
CA ALA A 203 11.91 -12.17 -9.33
C ALA A 203 10.80 -13.00 -10.01
N GLY A 204 10.21 -12.44 -11.08
CA GLY A 204 9.13 -13.11 -11.81
C GLY A 204 7.72 -12.76 -11.32
N THR A 205 7.60 -11.86 -10.32
CA THR A 205 6.29 -11.40 -9.85
C THR A 205 5.74 -10.28 -10.77
N ALA A 206 6.59 -9.35 -11.18
CA ALA A 206 6.15 -8.21 -12.00
C ALA A 206 5.86 -8.66 -13.44
N SER A 207 4.65 -8.39 -13.92
CA SER A 207 4.30 -8.60 -15.33
C SER A 207 4.88 -7.48 -16.20
N PRO A 208 5.17 -7.74 -17.48
CA PRO A 208 5.70 -6.70 -18.37
C PRO A 208 4.78 -5.47 -18.44
N ILE A 209 5.40 -4.31 -18.59
CA ILE A 209 4.66 -3.04 -18.73
C ILE A 209 4.33 -2.84 -20.21
N ASP A 210 3.05 -2.87 -20.55
CA ASP A 210 2.57 -2.59 -21.91
C ASP A 210 1.86 -1.23 -21.91
N ILE A 211 2.54 -0.22 -22.42
CA ILE A 211 2.01 1.16 -22.46
C ILE A 211 0.99 1.36 -23.59
N THR A 212 0.72 0.35 -24.41
CA THR A 212 -0.33 0.42 -25.43
C THR A 212 -1.69 -0.06 -24.90
N ASN A 213 -1.68 -0.74 -23.75
CA ASN A 213 -2.91 -1.24 -23.13
C ASN A 213 -3.58 -0.11 -22.34
N ASP A 214 -4.76 0.33 -22.82
CA ASP A 214 -5.51 1.44 -22.24
C ASP A 214 -6.51 1.01 -21.16
N GLN A 215 -6.41 -0.26 -20.70
CA GLN A 215 -7.28 -0.78 -19.64
C GLN A 215 -6.53 -1.04 -18.33
N ILE A 216 -5.27 -0.60 -18.18
CA ILE A 216 -4.51 -0.84 -16.96
C ILE A 216 -3.74 0.41 -16.51
N LEU A 217 -3.80 0.66 -15.21
CA LEU A 217 -2.98 1.66 -14.52
C LEU A 217 -2.18 0.94 -13.43
N ARG A 218 -0.86 1.12 -13.41
CA ARG A 218 0.04 0.50 -12.42
C ARG A 218 0.51 1.55 -11.42
N PHE A 219 0.35 1.28 -10.15
CA PHE A 219 0.66 2.22 -9.06
C PHE A 219 1.87 1.73 -8.28
N ARG A 220 2.88 2.58 -8.16
CA ARG A 220 4.13 2.29 -7.43
C ARG A 220 4.48 3.43 -6.48
N THR A 221 5.37 3.17 -5.52
CA THR A 221 5.60 4.13 -4.42
C THR A 221 7.04 4.12 -3.95
N PHE A 222 7.48 5.27 -3.42
CA PHE A 222 8.72 5.39 -2.66
C PHE A 222 8.52 5.11 -1.16
N SER A 223 7.29 4.81 -0.73
CA SER A 223 6.96 4.64 0.70
C SER A 223 7.53 3.37 1.31
N LYS A 224 7.72 2.31 0.51
CA LYS A 224 8.04 0.97 1.04
C LYS A 224 9.53 0.67 0.91
N ALA A 225 9.98 0.00 -0.15
CA ALA A 225 11.39 -0.40 -0.28
C ALA A 225 12.35 0.79 -0.21
N TYR A 226 11.98 1.93 -0.79
CA TYR A 226 12.82 3.13 -0.77
C TYR A 226 12.87 3.85 0.58
N GLY A 227 12.06 3.45 1.56
CA GLY A 227 12.12 4.00 2.92
C GLY A 227 11.62 5.43 3.08
N MET A 228 10.76 5.90 2.18
CA MET A 228 10.34 7.31 2.13
C MET A 228 8.83 7.49 2.41
N ALA A 229 8.27 6.69 3.32
CA ALA A 229 6.83 6.74 3.62
C ALA A 229 6.35 8.15 3.99
N GLY A 230 7.12 8.87 4.78
CA GLY A 230 6.78 10.22 5.23
C GLY A 230 6.88 11.29 4.14
N SER A 231 7.59 11.01 3.05
CA SER A 231 7.78 11.98 1.94
C SER A 231 6.56 12.06 1.02
N ARG A 232 5.70 11.05 1.03
CA ARG A 232 4.47 11.00 0.23
C ARG A 232 4.74 11.12 -1.26
N VAL A 233 5.53 10.22 -1.84
CA VAL A 233 5.79 10.17 -3.29
C VAL A 233 5.38 8.80 -3.84
N GLY A 234 4.53 8.83 -4.86
CA GLY A 234 4.16 7.66 -5.63
C GLY A 234 3.99 8.04 -7.09
N TYR A 235 3.83 7.05 -7.94
CA TYR A 235 3.65 7.30 -9.36
C TYR A 235 2.73 6.24 -9.97
N CYS A 236 2.14 6.61 -11.10
CA CYS A 236 1.30 5.72 -11.88
C CYS A 236 1.85 5.63 -13.30
N ILE A 237 1.85 4.42 -13.84
CA ILE A 237 2.30 4.12 -15.21
C ILE A 237 1.08 3.64 -16.01
N GLY A 238 0.90 4.17 -17.22
CA GLY A 238 -0.19 3.74 -18.09
C GLY A 238 -0.06 4.30 -19.50
N GLU A 239 -1.07 4.03 -20.32
CA GLU A 239 -1.16 4.57 -21.69
C GLU A 239 -1.19 6.12 -21.61
N ALA A 240 -0.50 6.79 -22.51
CA ALA A 240 -0.26 8.24 -22.44
C ALA A 240 -1.56 9.08 -22.39
N GLY A 241 -2.60 8.69 -23.14
CA GLY A 241 -3.88 9.40 -23.12
C GLY A 241 -4.59 9.28 -21.77
N ILE A 242 -4.52 8.09 -21.18
CA ILE A 242 -5.08 7.83 -19.84
C ILE A 242 -4.32 8.64 -18.78
N ILE A 243 -2.98 8.63 -18.84
CA ILE A 243 -2.13 9.38 -17.90
C ILE A 243 -2.43 10.90 -17.99
N ARG A 244 -2.60 11.45 -19.20
CA ARG A 244 -2.97 12.87 -19.35
C ARG A 244 -4.28 13.21 -18.65
N GLY A 245 -5.17 12.24 -18.51
CA GLY A 245 -6.43 12.44 -17.77
C GLY A 245 -6.23 12.91 -16.35
N PHE A 246 -5.15 12.48 -15.69
CA PHE A 246 -4.86 12.89 -14.29
C PHE A 246 -4.70 14.41 -14.17
N GLU A 247 -4.25 15.10 -15.23
CA GLU A 247 -4.10 16.56 -15.22
C GLU A 247 -5.43 17.28 -14.96
N LYS A 248 -6.56 16.62 -15.25
CA LYS A 248 -7.90 17.21 -15.04
C LYS A 248 -8.31 17.25 -13.57
N VAL A 249 -7.73 16.38 -12.75
CA VAL A 249 -8.23 16.19 -11.36
C VAL A 249 -7.14 16.31 -10.29
N ARG A 250 -5.86 16.14 -10.62
CA ARG A 250 -4.80 16.18 -9.62
C ARG A 250 -4.55 17.60 -9.12
N ASN A 251 -4.02 17.72 -7.92
CA ASN A 251 -3.53 18.98 -7.39
C ASN A 251 -2.19 19.30 -8.07
N HIS A 252 -2.15 20.33 -8.91
CA HIS A 252 -0.97 20.65 -9.71
C HIS A 252 0.24 21.06 -8.86
N PHE A 253 0.02 21.64 -7.68
CA PHE A 253 1.09 22.02 -6.75
C PHE A 253 1.12 21.12 -5.52
N GLY A 254 0.62 19.88 -5.63
CA GLY A 254 0.50 18.94 -4.53
C GLY A 254 1.81 18.28 -4.09
N MET A 255 2.85 18.33 -4.92
CA MET A 255 4.13 17.72 -4.60
C MET A 255 5.09 18.74 -3.99
N ASN A 256 5.74 18.36 -2.89
CA ASN A 256 6.72 19.25 -2.26
C ASN A 256 8.12 18.98 -2.85
N ARG A 257 8.92 20.04 -2.90
CA ARG A 257 10.25 20.04 -3.51
C ARG A 257 11.18 18.99 -2.87
N VAL A 258 11.25 18.98 -1.55
CA VAL A 258 12.19 18.09 -0.84
C VAL A 258 11.87 16.62 -1.11
N ALA A 259 10.58 16.28 -1.25
CA ALA A 259 10.17 14.90 -1.54
C ALA A 259 10.57 14.49 -2.96
N LEU A 260 10.40 15.39 -3.94
CA LEU A 260 10.77 15.08 -5.33
C LEU A 260 12.29 14.88 -5.48
N ASP A 261 13.08 15.78 -4.87
CA ASP A 261 14.53 15.69 -4.94
C ASP A 261 15.04 14.43 -4.22
N GLY A 262 14.45 14.13 -3.06
CA GLY A 262 14.76 12.91 -2.33
C GLY A 262 14.42 11.66 -3.11
N ALA A 263 13.24 11.62 -3.75
CA ALA A 263 12.80 10.46 -4.52
C ALA A 263 13.71 10.25 -5.76
N LEU A 264 14.10 11.34 -6.43
CA LEU A 264 15.00 11.26 -7.57
C LEU A 264 16.37 10.67 -7.15
N ALA A 265 16.90 11.14 -6.02
CA ALA A 265 18.17 10.63 -5.50
C ALA A 265 18.04 9.16 -5.06
N ALA A 266 16.94 8.80 -4.43
CA ALA A 266 16.67 7.42 -4.01
C ALA A 266 16.58 6.49 -5.22
N LEU A 267 15.88 6.91 -6.27
CA LEU A 267 15.71 6.11 -7.50
C LEU A 267 17.10 5.84 -8.15
N LYS A 268 17.99 6.80 -8.09
CA LYS A 268 19.33 6.67 -8.67
C LYS A 268 20.28 5.82 -7.81
N ASP A 269 19.89 5.45 -6.60
CA ASP A 269 20.74 4.68 -5.68
C ASP A 269 20.29 3.22 -5.59
N GLN A 270 20.36 2.53 -6.72
CA GLN A 270 19.88 1.15 -6.83
C GLN A 270 20.71 0.17 -5.98
N ASP A 271 21.97 0.48 -5.70
CA ASP A 271 22.82 -0.36 -4.82
C ASP A 271 22.26 -0.35 -3.39
N TYR A 272 21.89 0.82 -2.88
CA TYR A 272 21.28 0.91 -1.55
C TYR A 272 19.91 0.20 -1.53
N LEU A 273 19.11 0.37 -2.59
CA LEU A 273 17.82 -0.33 -2.68
C LEU A 273 18.02 -1.83 -2.59
N ALA A 274 18.98 -2.38 -3.33
CA ALA A 274 19.26 -3.83 -3.31
C ALA A 274 19.67 -4.30 -1.91
N GLU A 275 20.52 -3.52 -1.22
CA GLU A 275 20.92 -3.82 0.16
C GLU A 275 19.71 -3.88 1.09
N VAL A 276 18.82 -2.90 1.00
CA VAL A 276 17.63 -2.81 1.87
C VAL A 276 16.64 -3.94 1.56
N ILE A 277 16.45 -4.29 0.29
CA ILE A 277 15.61 -5.43 -0.09
C ILE A 277 16.13 -6.71 0.57
N GLY A 278 17.45 -6.89 0.60
CA GLY A 278 18.07 -8.03 1.31
C GLY A 278 17.74 -8.01 2.81
N LYS A 279 17.86 -6.84 3.45
CA LYS A 279 17.52 -6.70 4.89
C LYS A 279 16.05 -7.01 5.15
N ILE A 280 15.15 -6.59 4.24
CA ILE A 280 13.71 -6.88 4.36
C ILE A 280 13.47 -8.38 4.23
N ALA A 281 14.15 -9.05 3.29
CA ALA A 281 14.02 -10.51 3.13
C ALA A 281 14.48 -11.24 4.39
N ASP A 282 15.63 -10.86 4.95
CA ASP A 282 16.14 -11.45 6.21
C ASP A 282 15.14 -11.24 7.36
N ALA A 283 14.54 -10.04 7.44
CA ALA A 283 13.57 -9.74 8.50
C ALA A 283 12.31 -10.60 8.33
N ARG A 284 11.83 -10.81 7.09
CA ARG A 284 10.69 -11.70 6.85
C ARG A 284 10.96 -13.13 7.32
N GLU A 285 12.16 -13.64 7.05
CA GLU A 285 12.56 -14.98 7.52
C GLU A 285 12.56 -15.05 9.04
N LYS A 286 13.10 -14.03 9.70
CA LYS A 286 13.12 -13.97 11.17
C LYS A 286 11.71 -13.88 11.75
N ILE A 287 10.82 -13.08 11.17
CA ILE A 287 9.42 -12.99 11.62
C ILE A 287 8.75 -14.37 11.50
N SER A 288 8.97 -15.05 10.38
CA SER A 288 8.41 -16.39 10.16
C SER A 288 8.93 -17.38 11.19
N ALA A 289 10.23 -17.36 11.49
CA ALA A 289 10.83 -18.23 12.50
C ALA A 289 10.26 -17.95 13.90
N ILE A 290 10.05 -16.67 14.25
CA ILE A 290 9.41 -16.29 15.52
C ILE A 290 7.98 -16.85 15.57
N ALA A 291 7.21 -16.70 14.49
CA ALA A 291 5.84 -17.23 14.45
C ALA A 291 5.84 -18.75 14.71
N GLU A 292 6.69 -19.49 14.01
CA GLU A 292 6.79 -20.95 14.17
C GLU A 292 7.24 -21.37 15.57
N LYS A 293 8.21 -20.66 16.14
CA LYS A 293 8.69 -20.87 17.51
C LYS A 293 7.54 -20.81 18.53
N HIS A 294 6.58 -19.92 18.30
CA HIS A 294 5.42 -19.75 19.18
C HIS A 294 4.19 -20.59 18.77
N GLY A 295 4.35 -21.48 17.79
CA GLY A 295 3.27 -22.39 17.35
C GLY A 295 2.28 -21.77 16.40
N PHE A 296 2.60 -20.62 15.79
CA PHE A 296 1.78 -19.93 14.81
C PHE A 296 2.25 -20.24 13.39
N LYS A 297 1.40 -19.93 12.41
CA LYS A 297 1.70 -20.22 11.00
C LYS A 297 1.94 -18.90 10.23
N PRO A 298 3.17 -18.61 9.81
CA PRO A 298 3.41 -17.45 8.96
C PRO A 298 2.84 -17.70 7.56
N ILE A 299 2.22 -16.68 6.97
CA ILE A 299 1.76 -16.73 5.59
C ILE A 299 2.94 -16.30 4.71
N PRO A 300 3.32 -17.08 3.69
CA PRO A 300 4.43 -16.68 2.80
C PRO A 300 4.21 -15.29 2.22
N SER A 301 5.22 -14.44 2.35
CA SER A 301 5.08 -13.02 2.01
C SER A 301 6.09 -12.55 0.96
N ALA A 302 5.63 -11.71 0.04
CA ALA A 302 6.44 -11.00 -0.94
C ALA A 302 6.59 -9.51 -0.62
N THR A 303 6.13 -9.07 0.56
CA THR A 303 6.08 -7.65 0.95
C THR A 303 7.15 -7.32 2.01
N ASN A 304 7.05 -6.15 2.63
CA ASN A 304 7.88 -5.78 3.76
C ASN A 304 7.21 -6.09 5.11
N PHE A 305 6.32 -7.10 5.13
CA PHE A 305 5.65 -7.56 6.34
C PHE A 305 5.30 -9.04 6.20
N VAL A 306 4.91 -9.67 7.31
CA VAL A 306 4.40 -11.05 7.32
C VAL A 306 3.07 -11.06 8.08
N ALA A 307 2.04 -11.64 7.49
CA ALA A 307 0.81 -11.97 8.20
C ALA A 307 1.03 -13.33 8.89
N ILE A 308 0.63 -13.42 10.15
CA ILE A 308 0.83 -14.62 10.97
C ILE A 308 -0.55 -15.11 11.40
N ASP A 309 -0.93 -16.30 10.95
CA ASP A 309 -2.15 -16.97 11.37
C ASP A 309 -1.97 -17.48 12.79
N CYS A 310 -2.76 -16.96 13.71
CA CYS A 310 -2.65 -17.29 15.16
C CYS A 310 -3.35 -18.60 15.52
N GLY A 311 -3.92 -19.31 14.53
CA GLY A 311 -4.52 -20.63 14.74
C GLY A 311 -5.87 -20.61 15.47
N ARG A 312 -6.41 -19.42 15.73
CA ARG A 312 -7.68 -19.22 16.45
C ARG A 312 -8.46 -18.10 15.75
N ASP A 313 -9.46 -17.54 16.40
CA ASP A 313 -10.34 -16.53 15.81
C ASP A 313 -9.80 -15.10 15.92
N SER A 314 -10.55 -14.17 15.37
CA SER A 314 -10.19 -12.73 15.39
C SER A 314 -10.14 -12.15 16.80
N ALA A 315 -10.91 -12.71 17.74
CA ALA A 315 -10.87 -12.23 19.14
C ALA A 315 -9.50 -12.54 19.76
N TYR A 316 -8.93 -13.71 19.48
CA TYR A 316 -7.60 -14.08 19.96
C TYR A 316 -6.51 -13.20 19.32
N ALA A 317 -6.58 -13.00 18.01
CA ALA A 317 -5.63 -12.11 17.31
C ALA A 317 -5.69 -10.68 17.87
N LEU A 318 -6.89 -10.19 18.17
CA LEU A 318 -7.07 -8.86 18.77
C LEU A 318 -6.47 -8.81 20.18
N ALA A 319 -6.64 -9.88 20.98
CA ALA A 319 -6.05 -9.95 22.31
C ALA A 319 -4.51 -9.91 22.25
N LEU A 320 -3.93 -10.65 21.29
CA LEU A 320 -2.48 -10.60 21.04
C LEU A 320 -2.03 -9.18 20.67
N MET A 321 -2.74 -8.54 19.74
CA MET A 321 -2.38 -7.20 19.30
C MET A 321 -2.42 -6.19 20.46
N LYS A 322 -3.46 -6.26 21.29
CA LYS A 322 -3.60 -5.38 22.47
C LYS A 322 -2.50 -5.64 23.49
N GLY A 323 -2.26 -6.91 23.80
CA GLY A 323 -1.23 -7.29 24.77
C GLY A 323 0.18 -6.90 24.30
N LEU A 324 0.45 -6.99 22.99
CA LEU A 324 1.72 -6.52 22.43
C LEU A 324 1.83 -5.00 22.56
N ALA A 325 0.76 -4.26 22.29
CA ALA A 325 0.75 -2.79 22.42
C ALA A 325 1.06 -2.37 23.86
N GLU A 326 0.47 -3.06 24.86
CA GLU A 326 0.72 -2.82 26.29
C GLU A 326 2.18 -3.12 26.68
N ARG A 327 2.89 -3.95 25.91
CA ARG A 327 4.29 -4.29 26.09
C ARG A 327 5.23 -3.49 25.18
N GLY A 328 4.71 -2.40 24.59
CA GLY A 328 5.54 -1.50 23.80
C GLY A 328 5.82 -1.96 22.37
N VAL A 329 4.99 -2.86 21.82
CA VAL A 329 5.17 -3.35 20.45
C VAL A 329 3.94 -2.97 19.61
N PHE A 330 4.13 -2.06 18.66
CA PHE A 330 3.07 -1.64 17.76
C PHE A 330 3.01 -2.56 16.54
N ILE A 331 1.89 -3.28 16.41
CA ILE A 331 1.59 -4.13 15.25
C ILE A 331 0.19 -3.81 14.71
N ARG A 332 -0.22 -4.52 13.67
CA ARG A 332 -1.58 -4.42 13.12
C ARG A 332 -2.15 -5.81 12.86
N MET A 333 -3.45 -5.85 12.49
CA MET A 333 -4.11 -7.06 12.04
C MET A 333 -5.03 -6.72 10.86
N PRO A 334 -5.30 -7.67 9.96
CA PRO A 334 -6.31 -7.47 8.91
C PRO A 334 -7.69 -7.24 9.54
N GLY A 335 -8.50 -6.37 8.91
CA GLY A 335 -9.79 -5.98 9.46
C GLY A 335 -10.97 -6.85 9.05
N ALA A 336 -10.82 -7.69 8.03
CA ALA A 336 -11.94 -8.46 7.46
C ALA A 336 -11.82 -9.96 7.76
N GLU A 337 -12.95 -10.58 8.05
CA GLU A 337 -12.98 -12.04 8.19
C GLU A 337 -12.84 -12.71 6.82
N PRO A 338 -12.16 -13.86 6.70
CA PRO A 338 -11.50 -14.61 7.78
C PRO A 338 -10.03 -14.20 8.01
N LEU A 339 -9.55 -13.13 7.36
CA LEU A 339 -8.16 -12.67 7.43
C LEU A 339 -7.82 -12.14 8.84
N SER A 340 -8.82 -11.65 9.56
CA SER A 340 -8.67 -11.06 10.91
C SER A 340 -8.26 -12.06 11.98
N ARG A 341 -8.13 -13.35 11.65
CA ARG A 341 -7.51 -14.35 12.52
C ARG A 341 -5.99 -14.19 12.60
N CYS A 342 -5.41 -13.29 11.79
CA CYS A 342 -3.98 -13.05 11.70
C CYS A 342 -3.56 -11.76 12.41
N ILE A 343 -2.32 -11.73 12.87
CA ILE A 343 -1.61 -10.48 13.19
C ILE A 343 -0.63 -10.20 12.05
N ARG A 344 -0.22 -8.93 11.88
CA ARG A 344 0.65 -8.53 10.76
C ARG A 344 1.84 -7.73 11.29
N ILE A 345 3.04 -8.22 10.98
CA ILE A 345 4.30 -7.71 11.52
C ILE A 345 5.14 -7.17 10.37
N SER A 346 5.51 -5.89 10.42
CA SER A 346 6.39 -5.28 9.42
C SER A 346 7.84 -5.69 9.66
N ALA A 347 8.65 -5.69 8.59
CA ALA A 347 10.08 -5.96 8.68
C ALA A 347 10.72 -4.96 9.67
N GLY A 348 11.37 -5.47 10.68
CA GLY A 348 12.01 -4.69 11.73
C GLY A 348 13.50 -4.97 11.80
N THR A 349 14.22 -4.15 12.58
CA THR A 349 15.62 -4.43 12.91
C THR A 349 15.71 -5.69 13.78
N ALA A 350 16.90 -6.22 13.94
CA ALA A 350 17.12 -7.37 14.83
C ALA A 350 16.61 -7.05 16.25
N GLN A 351 16.79 -5.81 16.71
CA GLN A 351 16.33 -5.39 18.04
C GLN A 351 14.80 -5.35 18.10
N ASP A 352 14.14 -4.77 17.08
CA ASP A 352 12.66 -4.74 17.01
C ASP A 352 12.08 -6.14 17.08
N LEU A 353 12.67 -7.07 16.33
CA LEU A 353 12.17 -8.44 16.25
C LEU A 353 12.44 -9.23 17.53
N GLN A 354 13.53 -8.93 18.25
CA GLN A 354 13.79 -9.54 19.57
C GLN A 354 12.73 -9.04 20.58
N ILE A 355 12.46 -7.74 20.60
CA ILE A 355 11.41 -7.16 21.48
C ILE A 355 10.06 -7.81 21.18
N PHE A 356 9.74 -7.99 19.90
CA PHE A 356 8.50 -8.64 19.48
C PHE A 356 8.45 -10.10 19.96
N ASP A 357 9.55 -10.86 19.79
CA ASP A 357 9.62 -12.27 20.18
C ASP A 357 9.38 -12.43 21.70
N ASP A 358 10.06 -11.61 22.49
CA ASP A 358 9.94 -11.66 23.96
C ASP A 358 8.51 -11.31 24.39
N ALA A 359 7.97 -10.19 23.87
CA ALA A 359 6.62 -9.74 24.21
C ALA A 359 5.55 -10.75 23.77
N LEU A 360 5.73 -11.39 22.61
CA LEU A 360 4.80 -12.39 22.11
C LEU A 360 4.77 -13.62 23.03
N GLY A 361 5.96 -14.07 23.47
CA GLY A 361 6.05 -15.19 24.41
C GLY A 361 5.34 -14.90 25.73
N GLU A 362 5.52 -13.68 26.27
CA GLU A 362 4.85 -13.27 27.51
C GLU A 362 3.33 -13.27 27.39
N ILE A 363 2.80 -12.65 26.31
CA ILE A 363 1.34 -12.55 26.18
C ILE A 363 0.70 -13.92 25.91
N ILE A 364 1.36 -14.80 25.15
CA ILE A 364 0.85 -16.16 24.92
C ILE A 364 0.76 -16.91 26.27
N ALA A 365 1.79 -16.79 27.10
CA ALA A 365 1.79 -17.44 28.42
C ALA A 365 0.66 -16.91 29.34
N GLU A 366 0.25 -15.67 29.13
CA GLU A 366 -0.80 -15.01 29.93
C GLU A 366 -2.20 -15.36 29.48
N ILE A 367 -2.45 -15.37 28.15
CA ILE A 367 -3.82 -15.54 27.64
C ILE A 367 -4.14 -16.99 27.21
N GLY A 368 -3.17 -17.88 27.17
CA GLY A 368 -3.35 -19.31 26.85
C GLY A 368 -3.42 -19.61 25.40
#